data_9c89945e0be357d5cc51de6cc9464ae6
#
_entry.id   9c89945e0be357d5cc51de6cc9464ae6
#
_cell.length_a   1.000
_cell.length_b   1.000
_cell.length_c   1.000
_cell.angle_alpha   90.00
_cell.angle_beta   90.00
_cell.angle_gamma   90.00
#
_symmetry.space_group_name_H-M   'P 1'
#
loop_
_entity.id
_entity.type
_entity.pdbx_description
1 polymer ?
#
loop_
_entity_poly.entity_id
_entity_poly.type
_entity_poly.pdbx_seq_one_letter_code
_entity_poly.pdbx_strand_id
1 'polypeptide(L)'
;MTCEEASLPGPGPGEPAPLCDVPDSWPVLSSVVQARGPIVTLRSDRVQMPDHEVADRQVVEHPGAVVIVALDEAGQLLMIRQYRHPVTHLLWELPAGLRDVRGEPPRATAERELLEETGYQARDWRTLVDFYSSPGISTEWIRVFLARDLVEVPLAQRDFVPRHEETQLQIRWAGLDEALDRFMAGDLHNGSTAVGILSAYAARSSGFTGLRPADAGDG
;
A
#
# COMPACT_ATOMS: atom_id res chain seq x y z
N MET A 1 19.88 11.83 -6.21
CA MET A 1 19.20 12.43 -7.38
C MET A 1 17.84 11.79 -7.42
N THR A 2 16.81 12.48 -7.01
CA THR A 2 15.43 12.00 -6.99
C THR A 2 14.85 12.13 -8.40
N CYS A 3 13.94 11.22 -8.82
CA CYS A 3 13.28 11.29 -10.13
C CYS A 3 12.50 12.60 -10.36
N GLU A 4 12.19 13.37 -9.33
CA GLU A 4 11.53 14.69 -9.42
C GLU A 4 12.34 15.75 -10.18
N GLU A 5 13.65 15.60 -10.28
CA GLU A 5 14.50 16.51 -11.07
C GLU A 5 14.58 16.11 -12.55
N ALA A 6 13.96 15.00 -12.94
CA ALA A 6 13.96 14.50 -14.31
C ALA A 6 12.78 15.00 -15.15
N SER A 7 12.53 16.31 -15.15
CA SER A 7 11.93 16.99 -16.30
C SER A 7 13.00 17.04 -17.43
N LEU A 8 13.62 15.89 -17.70
CA LEU A 8 14.69 15.75 -18.68
C LEU A 8 14.08 15.59 -20.08
N PRO A 9 14.64 16.25 -21.10
CA PRO A 9 14.36 15.84 -22.48
C PRO A 9 14.61 14.34 -22.59
N GLY A 10 13.75 13.61 -23.29
CA GLY A 10 13.88 12.17 -23.48
C GLY A 10 15.32 11.77 -23.83
N PRO A 11 15.74 10.54 -23.48
CA PRO A 11 17.11 10.09 -23.71
C PRO A 11 17.48 10.29 -25.18
N GLY A 12 18.68 10.81 -25.42
CA GLY A 12 19.22 10.93 -26.77
C GLY A 12 19.28 9.55 -27.46
N PRO A 13 19.32 9.51 -28.82
CA PRO A 13 19.38 8.25 -29.53
C PRO A 13 20.58 7.42 -29.05
N GLY A 14 20.29 6.29 -28.38
CA GLY A 14 21.31 5.33 -27.89
C GLY A 14 21.61 5.43 -26.37
N GLU A 15 21.07 6.37 -25.64
CA GLU A 15 21.16 6.38 -24.18
C GLU A 15 20.03 5.54 -23.57
N PRO A 16 20.33 4.66 -22.57
CA PRO A 16 19.29 3.93 -21.88
C PRO A 16 18.42 4.91 -21.06
N ALA A 17 17.11 4.70 -21.08
CA ALA A 17 16.20 5.46 -20.24
C ALA A 17 16.60 5.30 -18.75
N PRO A 18 16.46 6.35 -17.93
CA PRO A 18 16.70 6.23 -16.50
C PRO A 18 15.77 5.16 -15.92
N LEU A 19 16.25 4.39 -14.93
CA LEU A 19 15.45 3.38 -14.26
C LEU A 19 14.55 4.06 -13.21
N CYS A 20 13.51 4.75 -13.69
CA CYS A 20 12.49 5.36 -12.85
C CYS A 20 11.17 5.47 -13.60
N ASP A 21 10.06 5.36 -12.85
CA ASP A 21 8.73 5.54 -13.39
C ASP A 21 8.47 7.04 -13.63
N VAL A 22 7.87 7.35 -14.78
CA VAL A 22 7.53 8.72 -15.16
C VAL A 22 6.04 8.78 -15.54
N PRO A 23 5.32 9.87 -15.19
CA PRO A 23 3.96 10.08 -15.65
C PRO A 23 3.92 10.18 -17.17
N ASP A 24 2.97 9.48 -17.79
CA ASP A 24 2.66 9.59 -19.21
C ASP A 24 1.15 9.44 -19.42
N SER A 25 0.63 9.98 -20.51
CA SER A 25 -0.79 9.88 -20.84
C SER A 25 -1.02 9.78 -22.32
N TRP A 26 -1.86 8.83 -22.72
CA TRP A 26 -2.33 8.68 -24.09
C TRP A 26 -3.74 9.23 -24.26
N PRO A 27 -4.14 9.69 -25.46
CA PRO A 27 -5.45 10.27 -25.68
C PRO A 27 -6.58 9.29 -25.37
N VAL A 28 -7.49 9.67 -24.47
CA VAL A 28 -8.72 8.94 -24.15
C VAL A 28 -9.84 9.52 -25.00
N LEU A 29 -10.33 8.76 -25.99
CA LEU A 29 -11.35 9.20 -26.93
C LEU A 29 -12.76 9.17 -26.30
N SER A 30 -13.00 8.20 -25.41
CA SER A 30 -14.24 8.12 -24.62
C SER A 30 -14.00 7.29 -23.37
N SER A 31 -14.77 7.58 -22.32
CA SER A 31 -14.77 6.85 -21.07
C SER A 31 -16.22 6.60 -20.62
N VAL A 32 -16.54 5.35 -20.29
CA VAL A 32 -17.90 4.93 -19.90
C VAL A 32 -17.83 4.15 -18.60
N VAL A 33 -18.52 4.64 -17.56
CA VAL A 33 -18.67 3.90 -16.30
C VAL A 33 -19.57 2.69 -16.54
N GLN A 34 -19.07 1.50 -16.26
CA GLN A 34 -19.77 0.23 -16.38
C GLN A 34 -20.49 -0.16 -15.08
N ALA A 35 -19.85 0.08 -13.94
CA ALA A 35 -20.40 -0.20 -12.62
C ALA A 35 -19.78 0.72 -11.57
N ARG A 36 -20.55 1.06 -10.54
CA ARG A 36 -20.10 1.84 -9.40
C ARG A 36 -20.48 1.14 -8.11
N GLY A 37 -19.47 0.78 -7.33
CA GLY A 37 -19.60 0.25 -5.98
C GLY A 37 -19.31 1.33 -4.92
N PRO A 38 -19.37 0.96 -3.63
CA PRO A 38 -19.04 1.87 -2.54
C PRO A 38 -17.55 2.25 -2.49
N ILE A 39 -16.65 1.37 -2.93
CA ILE A 39 -15.19 1.57 -2.89
C ILE A 39 -14.65 1.81 -4.29
N VAL A 40 -15.05 0.99 -5.27
CA VAL A 40 -14.46 1.00 -6.61
C VAL A 40 -15.46 1.40 -7.68
N THR A 41 -14.94 1.98 -8.76
CA THR A 41 -15.71 2.21 -10.00
C THR A 41 -15.02 1.44 -11.13
N LEU A 42 -15.78 0.63 -11.87
CA LEU A 42 -15.33 0.03 -13.12
C LEU A 42 -15.73 0.92 -14.29
N ARG A 43 -14.74 1.34 -15.11
CA ARG A 43 -14.98 2.07 -16.36
C ARG A 43 -14.27 1.39 -17.54
N SER A 44 -14.76 1.66 -18.73
CA SER A 44 -14.10 1.30 -19.99
C SER A 44 -13.69 2.56 -20.73
N ASP A 45 -12.41 2.65 -21.06
CA ASP A 45 -11.81 3.75 -21.80
C ASP A 45 -11.42 3.28 -23.22
N ARG A 46 -11.74 4.09 -24.20
CA ARG A 46 -11.22 3.92 -25.58
C ARG A 46 -9.98 4.79 -25.71
N VAL A 47 -8.84 4.16 -25.82
CA VAL A 47 -7.53 4.83 -25.80
C VAL A 47 -6.90 4.74 -27.18
N GLN A 48 -6.40 5.87 -27.69
CA GLN A 48 -5.60 5.89 -28.91
C GLN A 48 -4.19 5.43 -28.60
N MET A 49 -3.77 4.32 -29.19
CA MET A 49 -2.46 3.72 -29.01
C MET A 49 -1.39 4.43 -29.86
N PRO A 50 -0.07 4.25 -29.57
CA PRO A 50 1.02 4.89 -30.31
C PRO A 50 1.06 4.57 -31.80
N ASP A 51 0.54 3.41 -32.21
CA ASP A 51 0.38 2.99 -33.61
C ASP A 51 -0.88 3.56 -34.29
N HIS A 52 -1.57 4.51 -33.62
CA HIS A 52 -2.83 5.13 -34.02
C HIS A 52 -4.04 4.20 -34.01
N GLU A 53 -3.91 2.95 -33.61
CA GLU A 53 -5.07 2.09 -33.35
C GLU A 53 -5.81 2.50 -32.08
N VAL A 54 -7.06 2.08 -31.96
CA VAL A 54 -7.89 2.34 -30.77
C VAL A 54 -8.11 1.04 -30.01
N ALA A 55 -7.75 1.02 -28.75
CA ALA A 55 -7.94 -0.14 -27.90
C ALA A 55 -8.87 0.19 -26.71
N ASP A 56 -9.70 -0.78 -26.34
CA ASP A 56 -10.52 -0.68 -25.13
C ASP A 56 -9.68 -1.11 -23.92
N ARG A 57 -9.76 -0.32 -22.83
CA ARG A 57 -9.11 -0.58 -21.54
C ARG A 57 -10.15 -0.55 -20.43
N GLN A 58 -10.21 -1.63 -19.66
CA GLN A 58 -10.98 -1.65 -18.43
C GLN A 58 -10.12 -1.12 -17.29
N VAL A 59 -10.68 -0.22 -16.51
CA VAL A 59 -9.99 0.43 -15.39
C VAL A 59 -10.87 0.32 -14.14
N VAL A 60 -10.29 -0.23 -13.08
CA VAL A 60 -10.85 -0.19 -11.74
C VAL A 60 -10.28 1.03 -11.03
N GLU A 61 -11.10 2.07 -10.86
CA GLU A 61 -10.75 3.23 -10.04
C GLU A 61 -10.84 2.85 -8.57
N HIS A 62 -9.78 3.10 -7.82
CA HIS A 62 -9.64 2.78 -6.40
C HIS A 62 -9.09 3.98 -5.63
N PRO A 63 -9.53 4.27 -4.39
CA PRO A 63 -9.06 5.41 -3.62
C PRO A 63 -7.59 5.33 -3.20
N GLY A 64 -6.97 4.15 -3.33
CA GLY A 64 -5.66 3.85 -2.76
C GLY A 64 -5.76 3.30 -1.34
N ALA A 65 -4.62 2.89 -0.80
CA ALA A 65 -4.54 2.32 0.54
C ALA A 65 -3.21 2.66 1.22
N VAL A 66 -3.16 2.40 2.52
CA VAL A 66 -1.95 2.41 3.33
C VAL A 66 -1.74 1.04 3.93
N VAL A 67 -0.49 0.66 4.14
CA VAL A 67 -0.06 -0.57 4.83
C VAL A 67 0.94 -0.21 5.90
N ILE A 68 0.85 -0.83 7.08
CA ILE A 68 1.66 -0.47 8.23
C ILE A 68 2.54 -1.64 8.65
N VAL A 69 3.84 -1.50 8.50
CA VAL A 69 4.85 -2.35 9.13
C VAL A 69 5.05 -1.82 10.54
N ALA A 70 4.22 -2.29 11.48
CA ALA A 70 4.36 -1.96 12.90
C ALA A 70 5.40 -2.90 13.52
N LEU A 71 6.56 -2.37 13.85
CA LEU A 71 7.74 -3.14 14.29
C LEU A 71 8.16 -2.69 15.69
N ASP A 72 8.19 -3.62 16.64
CA ASP A 72 8.66 -3.37 17.99
C ASP A 72 10.21 -3.37 18.09
N GLU A 73 10.73 -3.05 19.29
CA GLU A 73 12.16 -3.02 19.56
C GLU A 73 12.84 -4.41 19.48
N ALA A 74 12.06 -5.48 19.67
CA ALA A 74 12.54 -6.86 19.55
C ALA A 74 12.54 -7.38 18.10
N GLY A 75 12.11 -6.56 17.13
CA GLY A 75 12.00 -6.95 15.73
C GLY A 75 10.78 -7.82 15.43
N GLN A 76 9.73 -7.71 16.26
CA GLN A 76 8.46 -8.39 16.03
C GLN A 76 7.53 -7.49 15.21
N LEU A 77 6.91 -8.06 14.17
CA LEU A 77 5.86 -7.45 13.36
C LEU A 77 4.50 -7.69 13.98
N LEU A 78 3.70 -6.65 14.06
CA LEU A 78 2.28 -6.78 14.39
C LEU A 78 1.53 -7.20 13.13
N MET A 79 0.92 -8.36 13.17
CA MET A 79 0.15 -8.93 12.07
C MET A 79 -1.30 -9.14 12.50
N ILE A 80 -2.21 -8.98 11.54
CA ILE A 80 -3.64 -9.23 11.70
C ILE A 80 -4.05 -10.39 10.80
N ARG A 81 -5.10 -11.11 11.18
CA ARG A 81 -5.70 -12.15 10.35
C ARG A 81 -7.16 -11.87 10.13
N GLN A 82 -7.55 -11.77 8.85
CA GLN A 82 -8.93 -11.50 8.49
C GLN A 82 -9.38 -12.29 7.26
N TYR A 83 -10.71 -12.43 7.10
CA TYR A 83 -11.30 -13.08 5.93
C TYR A 83 -11.34 -12.11 4.75
N ARG A 84 -10.85 -12.57 3.60
CA ARG A 84 -10.92 -11.86 2.33
C ARG A 84 -11.85 -12.57 1.36
N HIS A 85 -13.06 -12.04 1.24
CA HIS A 85 -14.13 -12.67 0.46
C HIS A 85 -13.77 -12.94 -1.01
N PRO A 86 -13.10 -12.04 -1.76
CA PRO A 86 -12.80 -12.27 -3.18
C PRO A 86 -11.93 -13.51 -3.43
N VAL A 87 -11.07 -13.87 -2.47
CA VAL A 87 -10.19 -15.03 -2.54
C VAL A 87 -10.64 -16.18 -1.64
N THR A 88 -11.70 -16.00 -0.85
CA THR A 88 -12.29 -17.00 0.07
C THR A 88 -11.29 -17.58 1.07
N HIS A 89 -10.38 -16.73 1.58
CA HIS A 89 -9.33 -17.16 2.50
C HIS A 89 -9.28 -16.27 3.75
N LEU A 90 -8.85 -16.87 4.86
CA LEU A 90 -8.33 -16.14 6.02
C LEU A 90 -6.84 -15.88 5.76
N LEU A 91 -6.47 -14.61 5.61
CA LEU A 91 -5.11 -14.20 5.31
C LEU A 91 -4.47 -13.54 6.54
N TRP A 92 -3.20 -13.87 6.79
CA TRP A 92 -2.35 -13.05 7.65
C TRP A 92 -1.84 -11.86 6.85
N GLU A 93 -2.05 -10.67 7.41
CA GLU A 93 -1.78 -9.40 6.75
C GLU A 93 -1.08 -8.44 7.72
N LEU A 94 -0.44 -7.43 7.17
CA LEU A 94 -0.07 -6.22 7.91
C LEU A 94 -1.31 -5.35 8.09
N PRO A 95 -1.43 -4.57 9.18
CA PRO A 95 -2.49 -3.57 9.33
C PRO A 95 -2.54 -2.66 8.11
N ALA A 96 -3.75 -2.37 7.62
CA ALA A 96 -3.94 -1.67 6.36
C ALA A 96 -5.33 -1.05 6.26
N GLY A 97 -5.44 0.11 5.61
CA GLY A 97 -6.73 0.72 5.40
C GLY A 97 -6.85 1.54 4.12
N LEU A 98 -8.09 1.87 3.76
CA LEU A 98 -8.41 2.63 2.56
C LEU A 98 -8.19 4.14 2.76
N ARG A 99 -7.72 4.81 1.72
CA ARG A 99 -7.64 6.28 1.63
C ARG A 99 -8.97 6.87 1.14
N ASP A 100 -10.06 6.51 1.80
CA ASP A 100 -11.43 6.87 1.38
C ASP A 100 -11.95 8.17 2.04
N VAL A 101 -11.23 8.72 3.02
CA VAL A 101 -11.55 10.00 3.64
C VAL A 101 -10.92 11.13 2.83
N ARG A 102 -11.78 11.93 2.21
CA ARG A 102 -11.34 13.02 1.33
C ARG A 102 -10.44 14.04 2.05
N GLY A 103 -9.21 14.20 1.56
CA GLY A 103 -8.24 15.17 2.10
C GLY A 103 -7.49 14.67 3.33
N GLU A 104 -7.73 13.44 3.79
CA GLU A 104 -6.93 12.82 4.84
C GLU A 104 -5.53 12.48 4.28
N PRO A 105 -4.44 12.96 4.92
CA PRO A 105 -3.09 12.58 4.52
C PRO A 105 -2.86 11.07 4.72
N PRO A 106 -2.06 10.40 3.87
CA PRO A 106 -1.80 8.95 3.99
C PRO A 106 -1.31 8.52 5.37
N ARG A 107 -0.48 9.35 6.01
CA ARG A 107 -0.01 9.09 7.37
C ARG A 107 -1.15 9.09 8.40
N ALA A 108 -2.08 10.06 8.31
CA ALA A 108 -3.22 10.12 9.23
C ALA A 108 -4.12 8.89 9.07
N THR A 109 -4.36 8.44 7.83
CA THR A 109 -5.02 7.16 7.55
C THR A 109 -4.30 6.00 8.24
N ALA A 110 -2.97 5.91 8.11
CA ALA A 110 -2.19 4.82 8.70
C ALA A 110 -2.23 4.85 10.25
N GLU A 111 -2.18 6.04 10.87
CA GLU A 111 -2.31 6.20 12.32
C GLU A 111 -3.69 5.74 12.83
N ARG A 112 -4.74 6.09 12.11
CA ARG A 112 -6.12 5.71 12.44
C ARG A 112 -6.30 4.20 12.32
N GLU A 113 -5.92 3.60 11.19
CA GLU A 113 -6.07 2.16 10.93
C GLU A 113 -5.25 1.30 11.90
N LEU A 114 -4.01 1.71 12.22
CA LEU A 114 -3.20 1.00 13.21
C LEU A 114 -3.93 0.94 14.58
N LEU A 115 -4.52 2.06 15.00
CA LEU A 115 -5.26 2.12 16.25
C LEU A 115 -6.54 1.28 16.19
N GLU A 116 -7.33 1.41 15.12
CA GLU A 116 -8.63 0.75 14.95
C GLU A 116 -8.46 -0.77 14.89
N GLU A 117 -7.56 -1.27 14.06
CA GLU A 117 -7.38 -2.71 13.85
C GLU A 117 -6.60 -3.40 14.98
N THR A 118 -5.68 -2.69 15.65
CA THR A 118 -4.74 -3.34 16.57
C THR A 118 -4.76 -2.77 17.99
N GLY A 119 -5.23 -1.55 18.17
CA GLY A 119 -5.18 -0.84 19.44
C GLY A 119 -3.79 -0.28 19.77
N TYR A 120 -2.89 -0.18 18.79
CA TYR A 120 -1.58 0.43 18.97
C TYR A 120 -1.51 1.79 18.32
N GLN A 121 -0.64 2.65 18.85
CA GLN A 121 -0.16 3.89 18.25
C GLN A 121 1.36 3.84 18.11
N ALA A 122 1.92 4.60 17.17
CA ALA A 122 3.35 4.71 16.97
C ALA A 122 3.79 6.17 17.05
N ARG A 123 5.02 6.41 17.51
CA ARG A 123 5.60 7.76 17.60
C ARG A 123 6.60 8.06 16.49
N ASP A 124 7.25 7.05 15.92
CA ASP A 124 8.17 7.19 14.79
C ASP A 124 7.57 6.55 13.53
N TRP A 125 7.40 7.39 12.50
CA TRP A 125 6.82 7.01 11.22
C TRP A 125 7.76 7.34 10.08
N ARG A 126 7.96 6.39 9.17
CA ARG A 126 8.74 6.55 7.94
C ARG A 126 7.98 5.92 6.77
N THR A 127 8.20 6.44 5.57
CA THR A 127 7.75 5.78 4.35
C THR A 127 8.79 4.74 3.94
N LEU A 128 8.37 3.47 3.80
CA LEU A 128 9.21 2.39 3.29
C LEU A 128 9.21 2.40 1.77
N VAL A 129 8.04 2.23 1.16
CA VAL A 129 7.90 2.09 -0.29
C VAL A 129 6.49 2.49 -0.72
N ASP A 130 6.37 2.94 -1.97
CA ASP A 130 5.10 3.13 -2.66
C ASP A 130 5.04 2.17 -3.85
N PHE A 131 3.84 1.67 -4.18
CA PHE A 131 3.65 0.80 -5.33
C PHE A 131 2.20 0.79 -5.83
N TYR A 132 2.01 0.39 -7.06
CA TYR A 132 0.70 0.04 -7.61
C TYR A 132 0.46 -1.46 -7.44
N SER A 133 -0.70 -1.85 -6.89
CA SER A 133 -1.04 -3.26 -6.64
C SER A 133 -1.23 -4.07 -7.93
N SER A 134 -1.85 -3.45 -8.93
CA SER A 134 -2.19 -4.11 -10.19
C SER A 134 -2.29 -3.09 -11.33
N PRO A 135 -1.15 -2.48 -11.77
CA PRO A 135 -1.14 -1.30 -12.67
C PRO A 135 -1.70 -1.58 -14.06
N GLY A 136 -1.86 -2.85 -14.43
CA GLY A 136 -2.49 -3.23 -15.70
C GLY A 136 -4.01 -3.08 -15.73
N ILE A 137 -4.68 -2.90 -14.57
CA ILE A 137 -6.15 -2.84 -14.49
C ILE A 137 -6.66 -1.87 -13.43
N SER A 138 -5.89 -1.55 -12.40
CA SER A 138 -6.33 -0.75 -11.25
C SER A 138 -5.49 0.49 -11.07
N THR A 139 -6.14 1.57 -10.58
CA THR A 139 -5.45 2.78 -10.12
C THR A 139 -5.00 2.67 -8.66
N GLU A 140 -5.14 1.51 -8.02
CA GLU A 140 -4.80 1.33 -6.62
C GLU A 140 -3.31 1.57 -6.38
N TRP A 141 -3.02 2.70 -5.75
CA TRP A 141 -1.72 3.09 -5.26
C TRP A 141 -1.65 2.85 -3.76
N ILE A 142 -0.57 2.25 -3.29
CA ILE A 142 -0.41 1.82 -1.89
C ILE A 142 0.89 2.40 -1.35
N ARG A 143 0.80 3.08 -0.19
CA ARG A 143 1.96 3.49 0.59
C ARG A 143 2.19 2.57 1.77
N VAL A 144 3.40 2.05 1.88
CA VAL A 144 3.83 1.24 3.02
C VAL A 144 4.59 2.11 4.01
N PHE A 145 4.10 2.17 5.23
CA PHE A 145 4.76 2.87 6.33
C PHE A 145 5.49 1.90 7.24
N LEU A 146 6.62 2.34 7.79
CA LEU A 146 7.24 1.78 8.98
C LEU A 146 6.73 2.57 10.19
N ALA A 147 6.15 1.89 11.16
CA ALA A 147 5.70 2.43 12.43
C ALA A 147 6.51 1.81 13.57
N ARG A 148 7.16 2.64 14.38
CA ARG A 148 8.03 2.25 15.50
C ARG A 148 7.70 3.04 16.77
N ASP A 149 8.34 2.67 17.88
CA ASP A 149 8.02 3.23 19.20
C ASP A 149 6.50 3.07 19.49
N LEU A 150 6.09 1.79 19.47
CA LEU A 150 4.70 1.39 19.58
C LEU A 150 4.22 1.49 21.01
N VAL A 151 3.02 2.04 21.19
CA VAL A 151 2.36 2.18 22.50
C VAL A 151 0.97 1.58 22.41
N GLU A 152 0.66 0.62 23.29
CA GLU A 152 -0.69 0.07 23.37
C GLU A 152 -1.63 1.10 24.02
N VAL A 153 -2.75 1.36 23.36
CA VAL A 153 -3.81 2.23 23.87
C VAL A 153 -4.77 1.39 24.71
N PRO A 154 -5.01 1.73 25.98
CA PRO A 154 -5.96 1.00 26.83
C PRO A 154 -7.35 0.92 26.20
N LEU A 155 -8.00 -0.25 26.30
CA LEU A 155 -9.32 -0.49 25.66
C LEU A 155 -10.36 0.58 26.03
N ALA A 156 -10.33 1.08 27.27
CA ALA A 156 -11.24 2.14 27.74
C ALA A 156 -11.02 3.51 27.05
N GLN A 157 -9.94 3.68 26.31
CA GLN A 157 -9.61 4.92 25.59
C GLN A 157 -9.76 4.76 24.07
N ARG A 158 -10.22 3.60 23.59
CA ARG A 158 -10.46 3.33 22.17
C ARG A 158 -11.91 3.65 21.84
N ASP A 159 -12.13 4.69 21.05
CA ASP A 159 -13.48 5.11 20.61
C ASP A 159 -14.00 4.32 19.40
N PHE A 160 -13.31 3.24 19.03
CA PHE A 160 -13.63 2.41 17.87
C PHE A 160 -14.46 1.19 18.29
N VAL A 161 -15.49 0.88 17.50
CA VAL A 161 -16.32 -0.34 17.66
C VAL A 161 -16.13 -1.19 16.41
N PRO A 162 -15.50 -2.39 16.52
CA PRO A 162 -15.30 -3.29 15.39
C PRO A 162 -16.59 -3.64 14.66
N ARG A 163 -16.55 -3.67 13.33
CA ARG A 163 -17.70 -4.02 12.48
C ARG A 163 -17.31 -5.07 11.45
N HIS A 164 -18.30 -5.82 10.96
CA HIS A 164 -18.11 -6.83 9.91
C HIS A 164 -16.95 -7.79 10.22
N GLU A 165 -15.96 -7.89 9.33
CA GLU A 165 -14.79 -8.77 9.42
C GLU A 165 -13.90 -8.43 10.63
N GLU A 166 -13.86 -7.18 11.04
CA GLU A 166 -13.04 -6.70 12.18
C GLU A 166 -13.45 -7.33 13.51
N THR A 167 -14.71 -7.78 13.64
CA THR A 167 -15.20 -8.48 14.85
C THR A 167 -14.51 -9.82 15.10
N GLN A 168 -13.86 -10.39 14.08
CA GLN A 168 -13.14 -11.67 14.15
C GLN A 168 -11.64 -11.51 13.88
N LEU A 169 -11.15 -10.29 13.88
CA LEU A 169 -9.76 -9.97 13.62
C LEU A 169 -8.87 -10.60 14.70
N GLN A 170 -7.88 -11.37 14.28
CA GLN A 170 -6.89 -11.96 15.17
C GLN A 170 -5.58 -11.19 15.05
N ILE A 171 -4.97 -10.87 16.18
CA ILE A 171 -3.69 -10.16 16.24
C ILE A 171 -2.60 -11.14 16.66
N ARG A 172 -1.43 -11.04 16.03
CA ARG A 172 -0.24 -11.81 16.37
C ARG A 172 1.03 -10.98 16.18
N TRP A 173 1.93 -11.09 17.12
CA TRP A 173 3.31 -10.68 16.94
C TRP A 173 4.10 -11.83 16.30
N ALA A 174 4.83 -11.55 15.22
CA ALA A 174 5.67 -12.51 14.51
C ALA A 174 7.06 -11.88 14.23
N GLY A 175 8.11 -12.64 14.40
CA GLY A 175 9.45 -12.15 14.04
C GLY A 175 9.52 -11.79 12.55
N LEU A 176 10.23 -10.71 12.20
CA LEU A 176 10.39 -10.32 10.80
C LEU A 176 11.03 -11.43 9.96
N ASP A 177 11.98 -12.19 10.53
CA ASP A 177 12.57 -13.36 9.85
C ASP A 177 11.54 -14.49 9.67
N GLU A 178 10.74 -14.78 10.72
CA GLU A 178 9.64 -15.76 10.61
C GLU A 178 8.66 -15.37 9.52
N ALA A 179 8.24 -14.10 9.49
CA ALA A 179 7.29 -13.63 8.48
C ALA A 179 7.84 -13.76 7.06
N LEU A 180 9.12 -13.46 6.86
CA LEU A 180 9.81 -13.64 5.58
C LEU A 180 9.87 -15.12 5.19
N ASP A 181 10.29 -16.00 6.10
CA ASP A 181 10.39 -17.43 5.86
C ASP A 181 9.03 -18.04 5.48
N ARG A 182 7.95 -17.63 6.18
CA ARG A 182 6.58 -18.07 5.86
C ARG A 182 6.12 -17.56 4.50
N PHE A 183 6.44 -16.31 4.14
CA PHE A 183 6.14 -15.79 2.82
C PHE A 183 6.89 -16.57 1.72
N MET A 184 8.19 -16.79 1.90
CA MET A 184 9.02 -17.54 0.94
C MET A 184 8.63 -19.01 0.82
N ALA A 185 8.07 -19.61 1.88
CA ALA A 185 7.52 -20.96 1.87
C ALA A 185 6.14 -21.07 1.18
N GLY A 186 5.49 -19.93 0.86
CA GLY A 186 4.17 -19.92 0.26
C GLY A 186 3.01 -20.07 1.26
N ASP A 187 3.25 -19.73 2.53
CA ASP A 187 2.22 -19.76 3.59
C ASP A 187 1.46 -18.43 3.70
N LEU A 188 2.03 -17.32 3.17
CA LEU A 188 1.44 -15.98 3.17
C LEU A 188 1.19 -15.54 1.72
N HIS A 189 -0.01 -15.04 1.42
CA HIS A 189 -0.43 -14.77 0.04
C HIS A 189 -0.87 -13.33 -0.21
N ASN A 190 -0.96 -12.47 0.82
CA ASN A 190 -1.33 -11.08 0.62
C ASN A 190 -0.17 -10.29 0.01
N GLY A 191 -0.37 -9.71 -1.17
CA GLY A 191 0.69 -9.00 -1.92
C GLY A 191 1.22 -7.77 -1.19
N SER A 192 0.35 -6.98 -0.57
CA SER A 192 0.76 -5.79 0.19
C SER A 192 1.58 -6.16 1.41
N THR A 193 1.20 -7.24 2.09
CA THR A 193 1.97 -7.83 3.20
C THR A 193 3.36 -8.28 2.74
N ALA A 194 3.44 -8.94 1.58
CA ALA A 194 4.70 -9.36 0.99
C ALA A 194 5.65 -8.18 0.74
N VAL A 195 5.14 -7.11 0.10
CA VAL A 195 5.92 -5.88 -0.15
C VAL A 195 6.37 -5.25 1.17
N GLY A 196 5.50 -5.19 2.19
CA GLY A 196 5.84 -4.66 3.51
C GLY A 196 6.94 -5.46 4.21
N ILE A 197 6.84 -6.79 4.25
CA ILE A 197 7.85 -7.68 4.84
C ILE A 197 9.20 -7.54 4.12
N LEU A 198 9.20 -7.61 2.78
CA LEU A 198 10.42 -7.52 1.98
C LEU A 198 11.11 -6.17 2.10
N SER A 199 10.35 -5.07 2.06
CA SER A 199 10.91 -3.72 2.21
C SER A 199 11.46 -3.47 3.62
N ALA A 200 10.78 -3.93 4.66
CA ALA A 200 11.26 -3.85 6.03
C ALA A 200 12.52 -4.69 6.24
N TYR A 201 12.54 -5.91 5.68
CA TYR A 201 13.73 -6.78 5.73
C TYR A 201 14.93 -6.13 5.05
N ALA A 202 14.75 -5.55 3.87
CA ALA A 202 15.79 -4.83 3.16
C ALA A 202 16.31 -3.61 3.95
N ALA A 203 15.39 -2.79 4.51
CA ALA A 203 15.73 -1.60 5.27
C ALA A 203 16.40 -1.92 6.61
N ARG A 204 16.18 -3.11 7.20
CA ARG A 204 16.78 -3.54 8.47
C ARG A 204 18.32 -3.52 8.43
N SER A 205 18.90 -3.88 7.29
CA SER A 205 20.37 -3.92 7.13
C SER A 205 21.05 -2.56 7.32
N SER A 206 20.34 -1.46 7.04
CA SER A 206 20.77 -0.08 7.27
C SER A 206 20.32 0.47 8.63
N GLY A 207 19.73 -0.36 9.51
CA GLY A 207 19.13 0.10 10.77
C GLY A 207 17.94 1.04 10.54
N PHE A 208 17.24 0.91 9.40
CA PHE A 208 16.12 1.76 8.97
C PHE A 208 16.50 3.24 8.78
N THR A 209 17.77 3.51 8.48
CA THR A 209 18.26 4.87 8.17
C THR A 209 18.03 5.19 6.68
N GLY A 210 17.91 6.48 6.37
CA GLY A 210 17.74 6.95 4.98
C GLY A 210 16.36 6.72 4.38
N LEU A 211 15.38 6.28 5.18
CA LEU A 211 13.99 6.18 4.75
C LEU A 211 13.37 7.57 4.54
N ARG A 212 12.44 7.66 3.59
CA ARG A 212 11.70 8.89 3.31
C ARG A 212 10.88 9.34 4.53
N PRO A 213 10.71 10.65 4.77
CA PRO A 213 9.76 11.14 5.76
C PRO A 213 8.36 10.58 5.54
N ALA A 214 7.60 10.39 6.62
CA ALA A 214 6.22 9.91 6.51
C ALA A 214 5.29 10.88 5.77
N ASP A 215 5.60 12.16 5.78
CA ASP A 215 4.86 13.22 5.09
C ASP A 215 5.43 13.51 3.68
N ALA A 216 6.26 12.62 3.14
CA ALA A 216 6.72 12.72 1.75
C ALA A 216 5.52 12.76 0.81
N GLY A 217 5.57 13.64 -0.20
CA GLY A 217 4.52 13.74 -1.22
C GLY A 217 4.19 12.38 -1.86
N ASP A 218 3.00 12.28 -2.43
CA ASP A 218 2.64 11.14 -3.27
C ASP A 218 3.59 11.15 -4.49
N GLY A 219 4.30 10.06 -4.74
CA GLY A 219 5.29 9.95 -5.80
C GLY A 219 4.65 9.91 -7.19
#